data_b9b077892f14783a14e99b2fe4cab5b5
#
_entry.id   b9b077892f14783a14e99b2fe4cab5b5
#
_cell.length_a   1.000
_cell.length_b   1.000
_cell.length_c   1.000
_cell.angle_alpha   90.00
_cell.angle_beta   90.00
_cell.angle_gamma   90.00
#
_symmetry.space_group_name_H-M   'P 1'
#
loop_
_entity.id
_entity.type
_entity.pdbx_description
1 polymer ?
#
loop_
_entity_poly.entity_id
_entity_poly.type
_entity_poly.pdbx_seq_one_letter_code
_entity_poly.pdbx_strand_id
1 'polypeptide(L)'
;PHHMAQSISVRSRIPWYDMPSYFMNYLLDQFKFYLFRPFIRFVIWARYPVFAAVVVTLASQAVLFINGDVQWRFFNAPERGSVTGNFAMAPGATREDSLEQMRAFQKAVETVGAQYEEKYGRNPVDFSMAEIGGNTGRGLAGADTKDADQLGSIAVELIDADLRPYSSFAFVADLQDAV
;
A
#
# COMPACT_ATOMS: atom_id res chain seq x y z
N PRO A 1 2.66 -33.28 -50.60
CA PRO A 1 3.09 -31.87 -50.78
C PRO A 1 2.37 -31.17 -51.93
N HIS A 2 1.87 -31.90 -52.97
CA HIS A 2 1.22 -31.28 -54.12
C HIS A 2 -0.14 -30.61 -53.86
N HIS A 3 -0.86 -31.02 -52.87
CA HIS A 3 -2.19 -30.46 -52.56
C HIS A 3 -2.16 -29.05 -51.96
N MET A 4 -1.07 -28.62 -51.33
CA MET A 4 -0.92 -27.26 -50.82
C MET A 4 -0.54 -26.26 -51.90
N ALA A 5 0.13 -26.69 -52.98
CA ALA A 5 0.53 -25.81 -54.05
C ALA A 5 -0.64 -25.35 -54.95
N GLN A 6 -1.73 -26.14 -55.01
CA GLN A 6 -2.92 -25.81 -55.80
C GLN A 6 -3.87 -24.84 -55.08
N SER A 7 -3.79 -24.69 -53.75
CA SER A 7 -4.59 -23.71 -53.02
C SER A 7 -4.02 -22.28 -53.06
N ILE A 8 -2.77 -22.15 -53.55
CA ILE A 8 -2.10 -20.85 -53.73
C ILE A 8 -2.31 -20.29 -55.15
N SER A 9 -3.18 -20.93 -55.96
CA SER A 9 -3.55 -20.39 -57.26
C SER A 9 -4.26 -19.04 -57.09
N VAL A 10 -3.58 -18.02 -57.50
CA VAL A 10 -3.93 -16.62 -57.66
C VAL A 10 -5.45 -16.36 -57.74
N ARG A 11 -6.07 -16.08 -56.61
CA ARG A 11 -7.38 -15.46 -56.58
C ARG A 11 -7.18 -13.99 -56.96
N SER A 12 -7.47 -13.67 -58.16
CA SER A 12 -7.31 -12.31 -58.73
C SER A 12 -8.34 -11.30 -58.20
N ARG A 13 -9.20 -11.68 -57.30
CA ARG A 13 -10.15 -10.77 -56.61
C ARG A 13 -10.20 -11.10 -55.14
N ILE A 14 -9.80 -10.13 -54.32
CA ILE A 14 -9.92 -10.20 -52.86
C ILE A 14 -11.41 -10.12 -52.51
N PRO A 15 -12.01 -11.17 -51.90
CA PRO A 15 -13.40 -11.08 -51.48
C PRO A 15 -13.53 -10.02 -50.39
N TRP A 16 -14.67 -9.34 -50.36
CA TRP A 16 -14.92 -8.22 -49.44
C TRP A 16 -14.78 -8.56 -47.95
N TYR A 17 -14.95 -9.81 -47.55
CA TYR A 17 -14.78 -10.30 -46.18
C TYR A 17 -13.29 -10.47 -45.78
N ASP A 18 -12.38 -10.50 -46.76
CA ASP A 18 -10.93 -10.54 -46.49
C ASP A 18 -10.27 -9.13 -46.49
N MET A 19 -11.05 -8.09 -46.82
CA MET A 19 -10.56 -6.71 -46.82
C MET A 19 -9.95 -6.27 -45.48
N PRO A 20 -10.56 -6.53 -44.33
CA PRO A 20 -9.97 -6.15 -43.04
C PRO A 20 -8.62 -6.81 -42.79
N SER A 21 -8.50 -8.07 -43.18
CA SER A 21 -7.27 -8.84 -43.05
C SER A 21 -6.17 -8.32 -43.97
N TYR A 22 -6.53 -7.97 -45.21
CA TYR A 22 -5.61 -7.38 -46.18
C TYR A 22 -5.12 -6.00 -45.74
N PHE A 23 -6.02 -5.16 -45.24
CA PHE A 23 -5.67 -3.86 -44.69
C PHE A 23 -4.78 -3.96 -43.46
N MET A 24 -5.05 -4.90 -42.57
CA MET A 24 -4.21 -5.15 -41.39
C MET A 24 -2.81 -5.68 -41.81
N ASN A 25 -2.73 -6.58 -42.77
CA ASN A 25 -1.46 -7.06 -43.28
C ASN A 25 -0.66 -5.94 -43.97
N TYR A 26 -1.32 -5.07 -44.70
CA TYR A 26 -0.69 -3.91 -45.28
C TYR A 26 -0.14 -2.95 -44.24
N LEU A 27 -0.90 -2.66 -43.20
CA LEU A 27 -0.43 -1.84 -42.08
C LEU A 27 0.76 -2.48 -41.34
N LEU A 28 0.70 -3.80 -41.12
CA LEU A 28 1.81 -4.53 -40.52
C LEU A 28 3.08 -4.51 -41.39
N ASP A 29 2.94 -4.62 -42.68
CA ASP A 29 4.07 -4.54 -43.60
C ASP A 29 4.67 -3.12 -43.67
N GLN A 30 3.85 -2.10 -43.68
CA GLN A 30 4.27 -0.70 -43.54
C GLN A 30 5.00 -0.46 -42.22
N PHE A 31 4.43 -0.93 -41.12
CA PHE A 31 5.04 -0.84 -39.81
C PHE A 31 6.40 -1.53 -39.76
N LYS A 32 6.49 -2.78 -40.29
CA LYS A 32 7.77 -3.52 -40.37
C LYS A 32 8.83 -2.77 -41.19
N PHE A 33 8.43 -2.19 -42.31
CA PHE A 33 9.36 -1.57 -43.24
C PHE A 33 9.83 -0.19 -42.79
N TYR A 34 8.91 0.67 -42.34
CA TYR A 34 9.21 2.06 -42.03
C TYR A 34 9.59 2.30 -40.56
N LEU A 35 9.10 1.47 -39.64
CA LEU A 35 9.38 1.68 -38.23
C LEU A 35 10.27 0.59 -37.63
N PHE A 36 9.92 -0.68 -37.85
CA PHE A 36 10.60 -1.77 -37.16
C PHE A 36 12.01 -2.05 -37.72
N ARG A 37 12.18 -2.09 -39.05
CA ARG A 37 13.50 -2.30 -39.65
C ARG A 37 14.52 -1.22 -39.29
N PRO A 38 14.25 0.09 -39.44
CA PRO A 38 15.22 1.11 -39.07
C PRO A 38 15.49 1.11 -37.56
N PHE A 39 14.48 0.85 -36.75
CA PHE A 39 14.63 0.71 -35.28
C PHE A 39 15.60 -0.43 -34.94
N ILE A 40 15.37 -1.63 -35.46
CA ILE A 40 16.28 -2.77 -35.22
C ILE A 40 17.69 -2.49 -35.72
N ARG A 41 17.80 -1.87 -36.90
CA ARG A 41 19.12 -1.49 -37.45
C ARG A 41 19.84 -0.48 -36.56
N PHE A 42 19.11 0.47 -36.00
CA PHE A 42 19.63 1.43 -35.01
C PHE A 42 20.06 0.72 -33.72
N VAL A 43 19.24 -0.18 -33.17
CA VAL A 43 19.59 -0.95 -31.96
C VAL A 43 20.82 -1.83 -32.16
N ILE A 44 20.93 -2.49 -33.31
CA ILE A 44 22.13 -3.29 -33.66
C ILE A 44 23.38 -2.41 -33.76
N TRP A 45 23.27 -1.24 -34.39
CA TRP A 45 24.37 -0.29 -34.49
C TRP A 45 24.74 0.30 -33.13
N ALA A 46 23.74 0.69 -32.34
CA ALA A 46 23.91 1.27 -31.04
C ALA A 46 23.94 0.21 -29.89
N ARG A 47 24.27 -1.04 -30.20
CA ARG A 47 24.20 -2.17 -29.22
C ARG A 47 24.89 -1.89 -27.89
N TYR A 48 26.05 -1.26 -27.90
CA TYR A 48 26.78 -0.97 -26.66
C TYR A 48 26.13 0.16 -25.84
N PRO A 49 25.82 1.34 -26.41
CA PRO A 49 25.11 2.36 -25.65
C PRO A 49 23.70 1.93 -25.22
N VAL A 50 22.97 1.13 -26.01
CA VAL A 50 21.67 0.59 -25.61
C VAL A 50 21.83 -0.36 -24.43
N PHE A 51 22.81 -1.27 -24.48
CA PHE A 51 23.10 -2.16 -23.36
C PHE A 51 23.51 -1.38 -22.10
N ALA A 52 24.39 -0.40 -22.25
CA ALA A 52 24.80 0.47 -21.14
C ALA A 52 23.60 1.22 -20.54
N ALA A 53 22.69 1.76 -21.36
CA ALA A 53 21.49 2.43 -20.89
C ALA A 53 20.59 1.49 -20.08
N VAL A 54 20.40 0.25 -20.53
CA VAL A 54 19.62 -0.76 -19.78
C VAL A 54 20.28 -1.05 -18.43
N VAL A 55 21.59 -1.27 -18.40
CA VAL A 55 22.33 -1.54 -17.15
C VAL A 55 22.24 -0.36 -16.19
N VAL A 56 22.42 0.88 -16.67
CA VAL A 56 22.29 2.08 -15.83
C VAL A 56 20.88 2.23 -15.29
N THR A 57 19.86 1.98 -16.11
CA THR A 57 18.46 2.03 -15.67
C THR A 57 18.19 1.00 -14.58
N LEU A 58 18.64 -0.25 -14.75
CA LEU A 58 18.49 -1.28 -13.72
C LEU A 58 19.24 -0.94 -12.44
N ALA A 59 20.47 -0.44 -12.58
CA ALA A 59 21.27 -0.02 -11.43
C ALA A 59 20.62 1.14 -10.68
N SER A 60 20.07 2.13 -11.39
CA SER A 60 19.35 3.25 -10.75
C SER A 60 18.12 2.80 -9.98
N GLN A 61 17.35 1.84 -10.51
CA GLN A 61 16.21 1.26 -9.78
C GLN A 61 16.66 0.51 -8.52
N ALA A 62 17.77 -0.24 -8.61
CA ALA A 62 18.34 -0.93 -7.45
C ALA A 62 18.79 0.07 -6.37
N VAL A 63 19.42 1.18 -6.74
CA VAL A 63 19.83 2.23 -5.81
C VAL A 63 18.63 2.86 -5.12
N LEU A 64 17.55 3.22 -5.86
CA LEU A 64 16.32 3.76 -5.29
C LEU A 64 15.70 2.79 -4.27
N PHE A 65 15.78 1.49 -4.56
CA PHE A 65 15.29 0.46 -3.65
C PHE A 65 16.15 0.33 -2.38
N ILE A 66 17.48 0.36 -2.52
CA ILE A 66 18.43 0.27 -1.39
C ILE A 66 18.34 1.50 -0.51
N ASN A 67 18.18 2.69 -1.09
CA ASN A 67 18.05 3.95 -0.35
C ASN A 67 16.70 4.07 0.38
N GLY A 68 15.73 3.18 0.11
CA GLY A 68 14.42 3.22 0.74
C GLY A 68 13.44 4.22 0.11
N ASP A 69 13.81 4.86 -1.00
CA ASP A 69 12.94 5.80 -1.73
C ASP A 69 11.72 5.07 -2.34
N VAL A 70 11.89 3.77 -2.61
CA VAL A 70 10.82 2.88 -3.04
C VAL A 70 10.58 1.84 -1.96
N GLN A 71 9.48 1.97 -1.25
CA GLN A 71 9.11 1.01 -0.22
C GLN A 71 8.51 -0.25 -0.86
N TRP A 72 9.03 -1.41 -0.45
CA TRP A 72 8.44 -2.69 -0.81
C TRP A 72 7.16 -2.91 -0.01
N ARG A 73 6.02 -2.58 -0.60
CA ARG A 73 4.71 -2.84 0.01
C ARG A 73 3.94 -3.83 -0.86
N PHE A 74 3.86 -5.08 -0.43
CA PHE A 74 3.02 -6.09 -1.10
C PHE A 74 1.53 -5.78 -0.98
N PHE A 75 1.14 -5.18 0.16
CA PHE A 75 -0.22 -4.71 0.39
C PHE A 75 -0.15 -3.39 1.14
N ASN A 76 -0.85 -2.40 0.66
CA ASN A 76 -1.19 -1.26 1.49
C ASN A 76 -2.21 -1.78 2.51
N ALA A 77 -1.79 -1.91 3.77
CA ALA A 77 -2.76 -2.13 4.83
C ALA A 77 -3.75 -0.95 4.75
N PRO A 78 -5.06 -1.22 4.67
CA PRO A 78 -6.03 -0.15 4.65
C PRO A 78 -5.82 0.71 5.90
N GLU A 79 -5.79 2.02 5.71
CA GLU A 79 -5.74 2.97 6.81
C GLU A 79 -6.96 2.72 7.71
N ARG A 80 -6.69 2.50 8.98
CA ARG A 80 -7.75 2.29 9.96
C ARG A 80 -8.15 3.63 10.55
N GLY A 81 -9.44 3.91 10.58
CA GLY A 81 -10.01 5.02 11.33
C GLY A 81 -9.93 4.80 12.83
N SER A 82 -9.89 3.55 13.28
CA SER A 82 -9.96 3.18 14.69
C SER A 82 -8.65 2.57 15.17
N VAL A 83 -8.18 3.04 16.32
CA VAL A 83 -7.01 2.55 17.06
C VAL A 83 -7.47 2.01 18.42
N THR A 84 -7.00 0.82 18.81
CA THR A 84 -7.37 0.19 20.08
C THR A 84 -6.12 -0.07 20.91
N GLY A 85 -6.10 0.41 22.13
CA GLY A 85 -5.11 0.09 23.16
C GLY A 85 -5.72 -0.78 24.24
N ASN A 86 -5.08 -1.90 24.60
CA ASN A 86 -5.50 -2.76 25.69
C ASN A 86 -4.40 -2.82 26.75
N PHE A 87 -4.78 -2.88 28.01
CA PHE A 87 -3.84 -3.14 29.08
C PHE A 87 -4.36 -4.21 30.04
N ALA A 88 -3.44 -4.82 30.76
CA ALA A 88 -3.71 -5.77 31.82
C ALA A 88 -2.79 -5.48 32.98
N MET A 89 -3.39 -5.19 34.14
CA MET A 89 -2.66 -4.93 35.37
C MET A 89 -2.03 -6.20 35.96
N ALA A 90 -1.09 -6.02 36.89
CA ALA A 90 -0.48 -7.12 37.62
C ALA A 90 -1.54 -7.80 38.54
N PRO A 91 -1.35 -9.09 38.85
CA PRO A 91 -2.21 -9.78 39.80
C PRO A 91 -2.27 -9.04 41.16
N GLY A 92 -3.45 -8.81 41.65
CA GLY A 92 -3.69 -8.07 42.89
C GLY A 92 -3.92 -6.57 42.75
N ALA A 93 -3.83 -6.03 41.53
CA ALA A 93 -4.23 -4.65 41.26
C ALA A 93 -5.76 -4.48 41.45
N THR A 94 -6.12 -3.35 41.96
CA THR A 94 -7.50 -2.99 42.23
C THR A 94 -8.13 -2.31 41.01
N ARG A 95 -9.45 -2.13 41.04
CA ARG A 95 -10.18 -1.35 40.03
C ARG A 95 -9.73 0.12 40.00
N GLU A 96 -9.37 0.69 41.15
CA GLU A 96 -8.84 2.03 41.28
C GLU A 96 -7.49 2.17 40.51
N ASP A 97 -6.58 1.19 40.65
CA ASP A 97 -5.32 1.18 39.94
C ASP A 97 -5.54 1.11 38.39
N SER A 98 -6.50 0.30 37.97
CA SER A 98 -6.89 0.21 36.54
C SER A 98 -7.51 1.52 36.04
N LEU A 99 -8.25 2.22 36.88
CA LEU A 99 -8.84 3.53 36.56
C LEU A 99 -7.75 4.62 36.43
N GLU A 100 -6.75 4.59 37.30
CA GLU A 100 -5.60 5.49 37.23
C GLU A 100 -4.82 5.28 35.93
N GLN A 101 -4.53 4.04 35.58
CA GLN A 101 -3.89 3.69 34.31
C GLN A 101 -4.72 4.14 33.10
N MET A 102 -6.03 3.96 33.17
CA MET A 102 -6.96 4.42 32.12
C MET A 102 -6.90 5.93 31.90
N ARG A 103 -6.86 6.69 33.02
CA ARG A 103 -6.72 8.16 32.97
C ARG A 103 -5.38 8.59 32.35
N ALA A 104 -4.29 7.82 32.61
CA ALA A 104 -3.00 8.07 31.96
C ALA A 104 -3.10 7.88 30.44
N PHE A 105 -3.76 6.81 29.99
CA PHE A 105 -4.01 6.61 28.56
C PHE A 105 -4.85 7.72 27.94
N GLN A 106 -5.93 8.13 28.58
CA GLN A 106 -6.77 9.24 28.09
C GLN A 106 -5.98 10.52 27.96
N LYS A 107 -5.17 10.85 28.98
CA LYS A 107 -4.30 12.02 28.96
C LYS A 107 -3.26 11.96 27.84
N ALA A 108 -2.69 10.78 27.58
CA ALA A 108 -1.76 10.59 26.46
C ALA A 108 -2.47 10.85 25.11
N VAL A 109 -3.67 10.32 24.91
CA VAL A 109 -4.47 10.56 23.69
C VAL A 109 -4.77 12.05 23.50
N GLU A 110 -5.16 12.76 24.57
CA GLU A 110 -5.41 14.20 24.52
C GLU A 110 -4.13 14.99 24.18
N THR A 111 -3.01 14.63 24.81
CA THR A 111 -1.73 15.30 24.61
C THR A 111 -1.23 15.12 23.17
N VAL A 112 -1.22 13.89 22.68
CA VAL A 112 -0.81 13.60 21.30
C VAL A 112 -1.79 14.22 20.30
N GLY A 113 -3.09 14.15 20.58
CA GLY A 113 -4.11 14.82 19.76
C GLY A 113 -3.86 16.32 19.62
N ALA A 114 -3.54 17.01 20.72
CA ALA A 114 -3.22 18.43 20.72
C ALA A 114 -1.91 18.76 19.96
N GLN A 115 -0.89 17.91 20.10
CA GLN A 115 0.36 18.06 19.31
C GLN A 115 0.13 17.96 17.80
N TYR A 116 -0.73 17.04 17.40
CA TYR A 116 -1.10 16.86 15.99
C TYR A 116 -1.96 18.01 15.48
N GLU A 117 -2.85 18.56 16.34
CA GLU A 117 -3.63 19.75 16.02
C GLU A 117 -2.73 20.96 15.80
N GLU A 118 -1.74 21.18 16.65
CA GLU A 118 -0.76 22.25 16.51
C GLU A 118 0.07 22.08 15.21
N LYS A 119 0.49 20.86 14.91
CA LYS A 119 1.36 20.57 13.76
C LYS A 119 0.62 20.59 12.41
N TYR A 120 -0.61 20.10 12.38
CA TYR A 120 -1.36 19.88 11.14
C TYR A 120 -2.65 20.72 11.04
N GLY A 121 -2.96 21.51 12.07
CA GLY A 121 -4.11 22.44 12.09
C GLY A 121 -5.44 21.78 12.38
N ARG A 122 -5.47 20.47 12.70
CA ARG A 122 -6.70 19.72 13.03
C ARG A 122 -6.41 18.56 13.97
N ASN A 123 -7.26 18.42 14.98
CA ASN A 123 -7.18 17.30 15.91
C ASN A 123 -7.51 15.97 15.17
N PRO A 124 -6.66 14.95 15.28
CA PRO A 124 -6.93 13.65 14.66
C PRO A 124 -8.01 12.84 15.36
N VAL A 125 -8.28 13.09 16.63
CA VAL A 125 -9.21 12.32 17.46
C VAL A 125 -10.63 12.84 17.25
N ASP A 126 -11.50 12.01 16.73
CA ASP A 126 -12.93 12.29 16.59
C ASP A 126 -13.62 12.00 17.92
N PHE A 127 -13.44 10.80 18.44
CA PHE A 127 -13.85 10.47 19.82
C PHE A 127 -12.97 9.35 20.40
N SER A 128 -12.99 9.22 21.72
CA SER A 128 -12.36 8.11 22.43
C SER A 128 -13.33 7.49 23.42
N MET A 129 -13.29 6.16 23.52
CA MET A 129 -14.07 5.38 24.46
C MET A 129 -13.14 4.52 25.30
N ALA A 130 -13.29 4.61 26.60
CA ALA A 130 -12.50 3.85 27.57
C ALA A 130 -13.40 2.89 28.35
N GLU A 131 -12.93 1.67 28.57
CA GLU A 131 -13.65 0.61 29.28
C GLU A 131 -12.73 -0.08 30.29
N ILE A 132 -13.23 -0.36 31.49
CA ILE A 132 -12.59 -1.21 32.48
C ILE A 132 -13.44 -2.45 32.65
N GLY A 133 -12.82 -3.60 32.66
CA GLY A 133 -13.49 -4.89 32.81
C GLY A 133 -13.32 -5.80 31.60
N GLY A 134 -12.68 -5.32 30.54
CA GLY A 134 -12.48 -6.09 29.32
C GLY A 134 -11.45 -5.50 28.41
N ASN A 135 -11.23 -6.21 27.31
CA ASN A 135 -10.38 -5.77 26.21
C ASN A 135 -11.24 -5.55 24.96
N THR A 136 -10.93 -4.53 24.20
CA THR A 136 -11.63 -4.22 22.94
C THR A 136 -10.81 -4.68 21.75
N GLY A 137 -11.48 -5.19 20.70
CA GLY A 137 -10.86 -5.66 19.49
C GLY A 137 -10.00 -6.91 19.70
N ARG A 138 -8.72 -6.88 19.34
CA ARG A 138 -7.81 -8.01 19.59
C ARG A 138 -7.28 -7.93 21.02
N GLY A 139 -7.91 -8.70 21.91
CA GLY A 139 -7.51 -8.78 23.31
C GLY A 139 -6.04 -9.23 23.51
N LEU A 140 -5.53 -8.95 24.71
CA LEU A 140 -4.21 -9.41 25.13
C LEU A 140 -4.19 -10.93 25.34
N ALA A 141 -3.07 -11.56 25.06
CA ALA A 141 -2.87 -12.98 25.36
C ALA A 141 -3.00 -13.20 26.87
N GLY A 142 -3.83 -14.17 27.30
CA GLY A 142 -4.06 -14.48 28.70
C GLY A 142 -5.00 -13.53 29.43
N ALA A 143 -5.68 -12.64 28.73
CA ALA A 143 -6.68 -11.75 29.36
C ALA A 143 -7.84 -12.52 30.00
N ASP A 144 -8.20 -13.65 29.44
CA ASP A 144 -9.23 -14.59 29.94
C ASP A 144 -8.89 -15.24 31.28
N THR A 145 -7.64 -15.17 31.72
CA THR A 145 -7.17 -15.69 32.99
C THR A 145 -7.07 -14.61 34.09
N LYS A 146 -7.37 -13.35 33.77
CA LYS A 146 -7.29 -12.21 34.67
C LYS A 146 -8.68 -11.77 35.14
N ASP A 147 -8.71 -11.17 36.35
CA ASP A 147 -9.91 -10.55 36.83
C ASP A 147 -10.34 -9.36 35.99
N ALA A 148 -11.65 -9.16 35.85
CA ALA A 148 -12.19 -8.05 35.06
C ALA A 148 -11.67 -6.69 35.56
N ASP A 149 -11.49 -6.51 36.87
CA ASP A 149 -10.96 -5.27 37.44
C ASP A 149 -9.50 -4.96 37.08
N GLN A 150 -8.76 -5.95 36.53
CA GLN A 150 -7.36 -5.84 36.08
C GLN A 150 -7.24 -5.58 34.59
N LEU A 151 -8.35 -5.54 33.87
CA LEU A 151 -8.38 -5.36 32.42
C LEU A 151 -8.97 -4.01 32.05
N GLY A 152 -8.41 -3.41 31.02
CA GLY A 152 -8.99 -2.22 30.44
C GLY A 152 -8.60 -2.02 29.00
N SER A 153 -9.38 -1.22 28.31
CA SER A 153 -9.19 -0.88 26.92
C SER A 153 -9.58 0.56 26.62
N ILE A 154 -8.92 1.14 25.65
CA ILE A 154 -9.27 2.41 25.06
C ILE A 154 -9.39 2.23 23.55
N ALA A 155 -10.50 2.67 22.97
CA ALA A 155 -10.71 2.78 21.54
C ALA A 155 -10.72 4.26 21.16
N VAL A 156 -9.91 4.62 20.19
CA VAL A 156 -9.79 5.98 19.67
C VAL A 156 -10.21 5.96 18.21
N GLU A 157 -11.24 6.69 17.86
CA GLU A 157 -11.64 6.89 16.48
C GLU A 157 -10.96 8.14 15.94
N LEU A 158 -10.30 7.97 14.82
CA LEU A 158 -9.58 9.04 14.13
C LEU A 158 -10.44 9.58 12.99
N ILE A 159 -10.26 10.85 12.66
CA ILE A 159 -10.86 11.45 11.47
C ILE A 159 -10.47 10.65 10.21
N ASP A 160 -11.24 10.78 9.14
CA ASP A 160 -11.02 10.07 7.88
C ASP A 160 -9.57 10.20 7.38
N ALA A 161 -9.05 9.11 6.82
CA ALA A 161 -7.68 9.04 6.30
C ALA A 161 -7.40 10.11 5.24
N ASP A 162 -8.40 10.45 4.43
CA ASP A 162 -8.30 11.47 3.38
C ASP A 162 -8.14 12.90 3.95
N LEU A 163 -8.47 13.09 5.23
CA LEU A 163 -8.35 14.37 5.93
C LEU A 163 -7.03 14.49 6.72
N ARG A 164 -6.18 13.46 6.68
CA ARG A 164 -4.93 13.38 7.45
C ARG A 164 -3.73 13.27 6.53
N PRO A 165 -2.70 14.13 6.64
CA PRO A 165 -1.45 14.01 5.89
C PRO A 165 -0.47 12.98 6.48
N TYR A 166 -0.89 12.19 7.49
CA TYR A 166 -0.11 11.18 8.21
C TYR A 166 -0.92 9.89 8.36
N SER A 167 -0.22 8.78 8.59
CA SER A 167 -0.85 7.48 8.79
C SER A 167 -1.31 7.26 10.23
N SER A 168 -2.31 6.39 10.41
CA SER A 168 -2.72 5.93 11.75
C SER A 168 -1.57 5.23 12.50
N PHE A 169 -0.63 4.62 11.79
CA PHE A 169 0.56 3.99 12.39
C PHE A 169 1.50 5.02 13.03
N ALA A 170 1.69 6.20 12.40
CA ALA A 170 2.49 7.27 12.96
C ALA A 170 1.87 7.78 14.27
N PHE A 171 0.56 8.00 14.27
CA PHE A 171 -0.18 8.41 15.47
C PHE A 171 -0.06 7.36 16.61
N VAL A 172 -0.16 6.07 16.29
CA VAL A 172 0.00 4.99 17.29
C VAL A 172 1.42 4.96 17.85
N ALA A 173 2.45 5.17 17.02
CA ALA A 173 3.84 5.21 17.48
C ALA A 173 4.05 6.35 18.48
N ASP A 174 3.61 7.57 18.16
CA ASP A 174 3.70 8.74 19.05
C ASP A 174 2.88 8.54 20.33
N LEU A 175 1.72 7.85 20.24
CA LEU A 175 0.90 7.50 21.40
C LEU A 175 1.59 6.48 22.31
N GLN A 176 2.30 5.49 21.74
CA GLN A 176 3.07 4.51 22.52
C GLN A 176 4.25 5.16 23.24
N ASP A 177 4.86 6.17 22.67
CA ASP A 177 5.97 6.90 23.29
C ASP A 177 5.49 7.86 24.39
N ALA A 178 4.19 8.22 24.38
CA ALA A 178 3.59 9.13 25.34
C ALA A 178 2.98 8.41 26.58
N VAL A 179 2.83 7.07 26.54
CA VAL A 179 2.27 6.23 27.62
C VAL A 179 3.38 5.62 28.46
#